data_4393522c514c5e7b70752c1bc6ae9061
#
_entry.id   4393522c514c5e7b70752c1bc6ae9061
#
_cell.length_a   1.000
_cell.length_b   1.000
_cell.length_c   1.000
_cell.angle_alpha   90.00
_cell.angle_beta   90.00
_cell.angle_gamma   90.00
#
_symmetry.space_group_name_H-M   'P 1'
#
loop_
_entity.id
_entity.type
_entity.pdbx_description
1 polymer ?
#
loop_
_entity_poly.entity_id
_entity_poly.type
_entity_poly.pdbx_seq_one_letter_code
_entity_poly.pdbx_strand_id
1 'polypeptide(L)'
;PYCLLDFFPDDFLIVIDESHVSVPQIRAMYGGDRARKINLVEYGFRLPAAMDNRPLKFEEFQEMAKQVIYVSATPADYELIQSEGIVVEQVIRPTGLLDPIIEVRPSLNQIDDLMEEIQLRIEKEERVLVTTLTKRMAEELTEYLLNNNIRCNYIHSDVDTLERVKIMDDLRQGIYDVLIGVNLLREGLDLPEVSLVAILDADKEGFLRSHRSLTQTAGRAARNVNGKVIMYADKITDSMRLTIDETNRRREKQLAYNEANGITPQQIKKARNLDVFGNANSETNELLKEKQAYIEPTTPNIAARSE
;
A
#
# COMPACT_ATOMS: atom_id res chain seq x y z
N PRO A 1 -11.29 11.84 27.00
CA PRO A 1 -12.07 11.44 25.81
C PRO A 1 -12.40 9.97 25.89
N TYR A 2 -13.60 9.59 25.48
CA TYR A 2 -13.96 8.18 25.34
C TYR A 2 -13.69 7.72 23.92
N CYS A 3 -13.16 6.52 23.77
CA CYS A 3 -12.87 5.89 22.48
C CYS A 3 -13.35 4.44 22.45
N LEU A 4 -13.18 3.74 21.32
CA LEU A 4 -13.61 2.33 21.21
C LEU A 4 -12.94 1.43 22.25
N LEU A 5 -11.71 1.72 22.66
CA LEU A 5 -10.98 0.91 23.64
C LEU A 5 -11.63 0.92 25.05
N ASP A 6 -12.36 1.99 25.39
CA ASP A 6 -13.07 2.10 26.68
C ASP A 6 -14.24 1.08 26.84
N PHE A 7 -14.67 0.44 25.73
CA PHE A 7 -15.75 -0.54 25.73
C PHE A 7 -15.28 -1.98 25.84
N PHE A 8 -13.95 -2.21 25.83
CA PHE A 8 -13.40 -3.54 26.03
C PHE A 8 -13.20 -3.84 27.52
N PRO A 9 -13.20 -5.11 27.92
CA PRO A 9 -12.85 -5.51 29.29
C PRO A 9 -11.39 -5.14 29.60
N ASP A 10 -11.05 -5.03 30.89
CA ASP A 10 -9.72 -4.57 31.33
C ASP A 10 -8.55 -5.47 30.92
N ASP A 11 -8.80 -6.70 30.53
CA ASP A 11 -7.82 -7.73 30.16
C ASP A 11 -7.74 -7.99 28.64
N PHE A 12 -8.21 -7.05 27.83
CA PHE A 12 -8.18 -7.21 26.37
C PHE A 12 -6.76 -7.19 25.81
N LEU A 13 -6.57 -7.91 24.68
CA LEU A 13 -5.35 -7.93 23.91
C LEU A 13 -5.48 -7.04 22.69
N ILE A 14 -4.50 -6.18 22.47
CA ILE A 14 -4.38 -5.40 21.23
C ILE A 14 -3.37 -6.07 20.30
N VAL A 15 -3.77 -6.29 19.05
CA VAL A 15 -2.87 -6.68 17.97
C VAL A 15 -2.74 -5.49 17.03
N ILE A 16 -1.54 -4.93 16.91
CA ILE A 16 -1.25 -3.77 16.04
C ILE A 16 -0.56 -4.27 14.79
N ASP A 17 -1.32 -4.33 13.69
CA ASP A 17 -0.77 -4.67 12.39
C ASP A 17 -0.04 -3.46 11.78
N GLU A 18 1.00 -3.73 10.99
CA GLU A 18 1.92 -2.72 10.43
C GLU A 18 2.36 -1.70 11.49
N SER A 19 2.75 -2.22 12.67
CA SER A 19 3.01 -1.41 13.88
C SER A 19 4.04 -0.31 13.67
N HIS A 20 5.04 -0.54 12.80
CA HIS A 20 6.04 0.46 12.42
C HIS A 20 5.45 1.74 11.77
N VAL A 21 4.22 1.68 11.26
CA VAL A 21 3.45 2.81 10.73
C VAL A 21 2.35 3.23 11.70
N SER A 22 1.59 2.26 12.23
CA SER A 22 0.42 2.51 13.09
C SER A 22 0.78 3.21 14.38
N VAL A 23 1.87 2.80 15.05
CA VAL A 23 2.31 3.42 16.31
C VAL A 23 2.72 4.89 16.14
N PRO A 24 3.55 5.26 15.15
CA PRO A 24 3.82 6.67 14.86
C PRO A 24 2.58 7.49 14.54
N GLN A 25 1.59 6.92 13.84
CA GLN A 25 0.33 7.60 13.54
C GLN A 25 -0.48 7.87 14.82
N ILE A 26 -0.62 6.88 15.72
CA ILE A 26 -1.29 7.06 17.01
C ILE A 26 -0.59 8.17 17.81
N ARG A 27 0.73 8.18 17.83
CA ARG A 27 1.53 9.21 18.52
C ARG A 27 1.30 10.61 17.97
N ALA A 28 1.18 10.76 16.65
CA ALA A 28 0.99 12.04 15.98
C ALA A 28 -0.44 12.59 16.06
N MET A 29 -1.44 11.75 16.30
CA MET A 29 -2.86 12.09 16.22
C MET A 29 -3.24 13.29 17.08
N TYR A 30 -2.88 13.28 18.35
CA TYR A 30 -3.21 14.35 19.30
C TYR A 30 -2.60 15.69 18.88
N GLY A 31 -1.31 15.69 18.55
CA GLY A 31 -0.60 16.91 18.18
C GLY A 31 -1.16 17.55 16.91
N GLY A 32 -1.43 16.75 15.89
CA GLY A 32 -2.00 17.21 14.63
C GLY A 32 -3.43 17.77 14.80
N ASP A 33 -4.29 17.07 15.55
CA ASP A 33 -5.65 17.55 15.83
C ASP A 33 -5.64 18.85 16.63
N ARG A 34 -4.81 18.94 17.66
CA ARG A 34 -4.67 20.13 18.49
C ARG A 34 -4.20 21.34 17.69
N ALA A 35 -3.14 21.19 16.89
CA ALA A 35 -2.61 22.29 16.09
C ALA A 35 -3.66 22.87 15.14
N ARG A 36 -4.41 21.99 14.46
CA ARG A 36 -5.51 22.40 13.59
C ARG A 36 -6.61 23.13 14.36
N LYS A 37 -7.03 22.64 15.53
CA LYS A 37 -8.12 23.21 16.33
C LYS A 37 -7.75 24.55 16.94
N ILE A 38 -6.50 24.74 17.39
CA ILE A 38 -6.03 26.04 17.87
C ILE A 38 -6.27 27.11 16.82
N ASN A 39 -5.84 26.90 15.59
CA ASN A 39 -6.06 27.85 14.50
C ASN A 39 -7.56 28.11 14.25
N LEU A 40 -8.38 27.05 14.24
CA LEU A 40 -9.83 27.20 14.00
C LEU A 40 -10.54 27.97 15.11
N VAL A 41 -10.10 27.85 16.37
CA VAL A 41 -10.64 28.60 17.51
C VAL A 41 -10.12 30.03 17.50
N GLU A 42 -8.84 30.24 17.27
CA GLU A 42 -8.20 31.57 17.25
C GLU A 42 -8.79 32.48 16.18
N TYR A 43 -9.08 31.93 15.00
CA TYR A 43 -9.72 32.66 13.90
C TYR A 43 -11.26 32.63 13.93
N GLY A 44 -11.86 32.13 14.99
CA GLY A 44 -13.31 32.18 15.21
C GLY A 44 -14.16 31.19 14.39
N PHE A 45 -13.53 30.22 13.71
CA PHE A 45 -14.25 29.19 12.95
C PHE A 45 -14.83 28.08 13.84
N ARG A 46 -14.33 27.92 15.07
CA ARG A 46 -14.84 26.97 16.07
C ARG A 46 -14.84 27.59 17.46
N LEU A 47 -15.75 27.09 18.31
CA LEU A 47 -15.80 27.47 19.71
C LEU A 47 -14.63 26.88 20.49
N PRO A 48 -14.16 27.49 21.60
CA PRO A 48 -13.10 26.94 22.45
C PRO A 48 -13.35 25.50 22.93
N ALA A 49 -14.60 25.12 23.18
CA ALA A 49 -15.01 23.77 23.57
C ALA A 49 -14.68 22.68 22.51
N ALA A 50 -14.37 23.08 21.27
CA ALA A 50 -13.88 22.13 20.27
C ALA A 50 -12.57 21.44 20.68
N MET A 51 -11.81 22.06 21.59
CA MET A 51 -10.56 21.48 22.13
C MET A 51 -10.80 20.27 23.05
N ASP A 52 -12.01 20.15 23.64
CA ASP A 52 -12.36 19.04 24.55
C ASP A 52 -12.62 17.72 23.80
N ASN A 53 -13.12 17.82 22.58
CA ASN A 53 -13.28 16.65 21.69
C ASN A 53 -11.95 16.37 20.96
N ARG A 54 -11.13 15.51 21.51
CA ARG A 54 -9.78 15.23 21.06
C ARG A 54 -9.48 13.72 20.99
N PRO A 55 -8.55 13.27 20.15
CA PRO A 55 -8.03 11.92 20.24
C PRO A 55 -7.25 11.72 21.55
N LEU A 56 -6.97 10.47 21.86
CA LEU A 56 -6.08 10.11 22.97
C LEU A 56 -4.68 10.72 22.75
N LYS A 57 -4.05 11.09 23.87
CA LYS A 57 -2.60 11.27 23.88
C LYS A 57 -1.93 9.90 23.81
N PHE A 58 -0.68 9.88 23.39
CA PHE A 58 0.05 8.62 23.26
C PHE A 58 0.20 7.91 24.61
N GLU A 59 0.46 8.66 25.68
CA GLU A 59 0.58 8.15 27.04
C GLU A 59 -0.75 7.52 27.53
N GLU A 60 -1.88 8.16 27.24
CA GLU A 60 -3.21 7.63 27.57
C GLU A 60 -3.47 6.31 26.83
N PHE A 61 -3.05 6.23 25.55
CA PHE A 61 -3.13 4.98 24.79
C PHE A 61 -2.26 3.88 25.43
N GLN A 62 -1.03 4.20 25.83
CA GLN A 62 -0.13 3.24 26.46
C GLN A 62 -0.67 2.72 27.80
N GLU A 63 -1.33 3.56 28.60
CA GLU A 63 -1.97 3.17 29.86
C GLU A 63 -3.14 2.18 29.65
N MET A 64 -3.89 2.34 28.56
CA MET A 64 -4.99 1.45 28.19
C MET A 64 -4.48 0.13 27.59
N ALA A 65 -3.39 0.19 26.81
CA ALA A 65 -2.82 -0.93 26.07
C ALA A 65 -1.91 -1.81 26.96
N LYS A 66 -2.51 -2.58 27.87
CA LYS A 66 -1.77 -3.41 28.85
C LYS A 66 -1.12 -4.63 28.22
N GLN A 67 -1.73 -5.20 27.20
CA GLN A 67 -1.25 -6.37 26.46
C GLN A 67 -1.25 -6.05 24.97
N VAL A 68 -0.07 -6.06 24.36
CA VAL A 68 0.08 -5.67 22.95
C VAL A 68 0.94 -6.69 22.21
N ILE A 69 0.49 -7.09 21.02
CA ILE A 69 1.30 -7.79 20.02
C ILE A 69 1.54 -6.82 18.87
N TYR A 70 2.80 -6.51 18.61
CA TYR A 70 3.21 -5.73 17.45
C TYR A 70 3.48 -6.66 16.27
N VAL A 71 2.81 -6.44 15.15
CA VAL A 71 3.00 -7.19 13.91
C VAL A 71 3.61 -6.28 12.86
N SER A 72 4.74 -6.67 12.31
CA SER A 72 5.41 -5.91 11.25
C SER A 72 6.42 -6.77 10.50
N ALA A 73 6.52 -6.57 9.19
CA ALA A 73 7.62 -7.13 8.39
C ALA A 73 8.96 -6.40 8.66
N THR A 74 8.89 -5.17 9.13
CA THR A 74 10.03 -4.28 9.39
C THR A 74 9.82 -3.51 10.71
N PRO A 75 9.89 -4.18 11.88
CA PRO A 75 9.64 -3.53 13.16
C PRO A 75 10.55 -2.32 13.37
N ALA A 76 10.04 -1.31 14.07
CA ALA A 76 10.76 -0.11 14.42
C ALA A 76 11.39 -0.21 15.83
N ASP A 77 12.22 0.76 16.18
CA ASP A 77 12.95 0.76 17.45
C ASP A 77 12.00 0.79 18.66
N TYR A 78 10.83 1.45 18.49
CA TYR A 78 9.83 1.50 19.56
C TYR A 78 9.31 0.11 19.92
N GLU A 79 8.89 -0.69 18.93
CA GLU A 79 8.38 -2.05 19.16
C GLU A 79 9.47 -2.95 19.76
N LEU A 80 10.70 -2.84 19.27
CA LEU A 80 11.84 -3.62 19.79
C LEU A 80 12.16 -3.25 21.26
N ILE A 81 12.07 -1.98 21.61
CA ILE A 81 12.25 -1.53 23.00
C ILE A 81 11.10 -2.03 23.88
N GLN A 82 9.86 -1.90 23.43
CA GLN A 82 8.69 -2.32 24.23
C GLN A 82 8.60 -3.84 24.42
N SER A 83 9.10 -4.61 23.46
CA SER A 83 9.18 -6.08 23.53
C SER A 83 10.47 -6.60 24.18
N GLU A 84 11.31 -5.71 24.72
CA GLU A 84 12.62 -6.05 25.30
C GLU A 84 13.52 -6.87 24.33
N GLY A 85 13.35 -6.65 23.03
CA GLY A 85 14.04 -7.38 21.96
C GLY A 85 13.49 -8.79 21.69
N ILE A 86 12.40 -9.19 22.34
CA ILE A 86 11.75 -10.48 22.06
C ILE A 86 11.01 -10.39 20.74
N VAL A 87 11.44 -11.18 19.75
CA VAL A 87 10.87 -11.23 18.41
C VAL A 87 10.53 -12.66 18.05
N VAL A 88 9.30 -12.89 17.61
CA VAL A 88 8.86 -14.15 17.04
C VAL A 88 8.79 -14.01 15.53
N GLU A 89 9.61 -14.77 14.82
CA GLU A 89 9.66 -14.75 13.36
C GLU A 89 8.68 -15.74 12.72
N GLN A 90 7.81 -15.25 11.87
CA GLN A 90 6.98 -16.08 10.99
C GLN A 90 7.41 -15.86 9.53
N VAL A 91 8.47 -16.55 9.12
CA VAL A 91 9.10 -16.40 7.81
C VAL A 91 8.55 -17.40 6.80
N ILE A 92 8.17 -18.59 7.25
CA ILE A 92 7.75 -19.71 6.38
C ILE A 92 6.37 -19.46 5.78
N ARG A 93 6.29 -19.55 4.45
CA ARG A 93 5.04 -19.49 3.69
C ARG A 93 4.56 -20.90 3.34
N PRO A 94 3.29 -21.26 3.67
CA PRO A 94 2.76 -22.59 3.32
C PRO A 94 2.71 -22.86 1.81
N THR A 95 2.64 -21.80 1.00
CA THR A 95 2.65 -21.89 -0.48
C THR A 95 4.02 -22.28 -1.06
N GLY A 96 5.07 -22.28 -0.23
CA GLY A 96 6.45 -22.52 -0.66
C GLY A 96 7.07 -21.36 -1.45
N LEU A 97 6.36 -20.25 -1.65
CA LEU A 97 6.88 -19.09 -2.41
C LEU A 97 8.10 -18.48 -1.73
N LEU A 98 9.13 -18.26 -2.53
CA LEU A 98 10.40 -17.70 -2.10
C LEU A 98 10.34 -16.16 -2.11
N ASP A 99 11.12 -15.51 -1.26
CA ASP A 99 11.40 -14.10 -1.43
C ASP A 99 12.12 -13.84 -2.76
N PRO A 100 11.92 -12.66 -3.39
CA PRO A 100 12.45 -12.39 -4.72
C PRO A 100 13.98 -12.35 -4.73
N ILE A 101 14.57 -12.63 -5.90
CA ILE A 101 15.98 -12.36 -6.13
C ILE A 101 16.16 -10.86 -6.31
N ILE A 102 17.12 -10.27 -5.61
CA ILE A 102 17.48 -8.85 -5.74
C ILE A 102 18.75 -8.74 -6.58
N GLU A 103 18.67 -8.04 -7.70
CA GLU A 103 19.82 -7.66 -8.52
C GLU A 103 20.10 -6.18 -8.37
N VAL A 104 21.37 -5.80 -8.30
CA VAL A 104 21.80 -4.40 -8.36
C VAL A 104 22.43 -4.17 -9.73
N ARG A 105 21.94 -3.16 -10.44
CA ARG A 105 22.42 -2.77 -11.78
C ARG A 105 22.83 -1.30 -11.78
N PRO A 106 23.75 -0.88 -12.67
CA PRO A 106 24.16 0.51 -12.78
C PRO A 106 22.99 1.45 -13.09
N SER A 107 23.04 2.69 -12.57
CA SER A 107 22.06 3.73 -12.92
C SER A 107 22.23 4.24 -14.35
N LEU A 108 23.41 4.09 -14.93
CA LEU A 108 23.66 4.45 -16.32
C LEU A 108 22.82 3.57 -17.24
N ASN A 109 22.03 4.19 -18.13
CA ASN A 109 21.09 3.53 -19.05
C ASN A 109 19.99 2.71 -18.33
N GLN A 110 19.66 3.05 -17.07
CA GLN A 110 18.66 2.34 -16.29
C GLN A 110 17.29 2.25 -16.99
N ILE A 111 16.91 3.23 -17.80
CA ILE A 111 15.62 3.23 -18.48
C ILE A 111 15.61 2.25 -19.66
N ASP A 112 16.68 2.14 -20.41
CA ASP A 112 16.78 1.21 -21.54
C ASP A 112 16.78 -0.25 -21.01
N ASP A 113 17.57 -0.53 -19.96
CA ASP A 113 17.58 -1.84 -19.28
C ASP A 113 16.22 -2.18 -18.67
N LEU A 114 15.55 -1.19 -18.06
CA LEU A 114 14.20 -1.36 -17.53
C LEU A 114 13.19 -1.71 -18.64
N MET A 115 13.29 -1.08 -19.80
CA MET A 115 12.40 -1.36 -20.94
C MET A 115 12.55 -2.81 -21.44
N GLU A 116 13.79 -3.31 -21.54
CA GLU A 116 14.05 -4.71 -21.91
C GLU A 116 13.42 -5.67 -20.89
N GLU A 117 13.60 -5.42 -19.60
CA GLU A 117 12.98 -6.23 -18.53
C GLU A 117 11.45 -6.15 -18.53
N ILE A 118 10.87 -4.99 -18.81
CA ILE A 118 9.42 -4.82 -18.97
C ILE A 118 8.92 -5.70 -20.12
N GLN A 119 9.58 -5.63 -21.29
CA GLN A 119 9.18 -6.40 -22.47
C GLN A 119 9.18 -7.92 -22.18
N LEU A 120 10.21 -8.42 -21.49
CA LEU A 120 10.29 -9.82 -21.07
C LEU A 120 9.13 -10.23 -20.13
N ARG A 121 8.58 -9.29 -19.34
CA ARG A 121 7.45 -9.57 -18.46
C ARG A 121 6.12 -9.50 -19.22
N ILE A 122 5.98 -8.58 -20.16
CA ILE A 122 4.80 -8.48 -21.03
C ILE A 122 4.60 -9.77 -21.83
N GLU A 123 5.69 -10.34 -22.39
CA GLU A 123 5.65 -11.62 -23.11
C GLU A 123 5.15 -12.80 -22.26
N LYS A 124 5.31 -12.72 -20.94
CA LYS A 124 4.85 -13.73 -19.97
C LYS A 124 3.50 -13.37 -19.34
N GLU A 125 2.85 -12.31 -19.79
CA GLU A 125 1.61 -11.76 -19.18
C GLU A 125 1.76 -11.41 -17.70
N GLU A 126 2.98 -11.11 -17.26
CA GLU A 126 3.31 -10.68 -15.90
C GLU A 126 3.26 -9.15 -15.79
N ARG A 127 3.22 -8.62 -14.56
CA ARG A 127 3.11 -7.19 -14.28
C ARG A 127 4.37 -6.66 -13.62
N VAL A 128 4.61 -5.37 -13.82
CA VAL A 128 5.80 -4.67 -13.33
C VAL A 128 5.40 -3.49 -12.45
N LEU A 129 6.08 -3.35 -11.31
CA LEU A 129 6.03 -2.13 -10.49
C LEU A 129 7.35 -1.38 -10.63
N VAL A 130 7.27 -0.06 -10.82
CA VAL A 130 8.44 0.82 -10.90
C VAL A 130 8.34 1.91 -9.84
N THR A 131 9.36 2.06 -9.01
CA THR A 131 9.40 3.14 -8.01
C THR A 131 10.39 4.21 -8.41
N THR A 132 9.93 5.46 -8.37
CA THR A 132 10.72 6.67 -8.62
C THR A 132 10.90 7.50 -7.34
N LEU A 133 11.72 8.54 -7.38
CA LEU A 133 11.94 9.42 -6.24
C LEU A 133 10.98 10.60 -6.18
N THR A 134 10.46 11.04 -7.33
CA THR A 134 9.61 12.22 -7.43
C THR A 134 8.40 11.97 -8.31
N LYS A 135 7.33 12.75 -8.07
CA LYS A 135 6.12 12.75 -8.91
C LYS A 135 6.46 13.08 -10.37
N ARG A 136 7.28 14.11 -10.59
CA ARG A 136 7.71 14.51 -11.92
C ARG A 136 8.42 13.38 -12.67
N MET A 137 9.34 12.68 -12.01
CA MET A 137 10.01 11.53 -12.59
C MET A 137 9.06 10.40 -12.96
N ALA A 138 8.01 10.16 -12.13
CA ALA A 138 6.98 9.18 -12.44
C ALA A 138 6.17 9.58 -13.68
N GLU A 139 5.79 10.85 -13.79
CA GLU A 139 5.05 11.40 -14.94
C GLU A 139 5.87 11.32 -16.23
N GLU A 140 7.11 11.79 -16.19
CA GLU A 140 8.03 11.76 -17.36
C GLU A 140 8.30 10.32 -17.82
N LEU A 141 8.51 9.39 -16.89
CA LEU A 141 8.71 7.97 -17.22
C LEU A 141 7.44 7.35 -17.82
N THR A 142 6.26 7.69 -17.29
CA THR A 142 5.00 7.19 -17.82
C THR A 142 4.81 7.65 -19.27
N GLU A 143 5.01 8.94 -19.54
CA GLU A 143 4.94 9.50 -20.90
C GLU A 143 5.94 8.80 -21.85
N TYR A 144 7.16 8.60 -21.38
CA TYR A 144 8.19 7.93 -22.18
C TYR A 144 7.82 6.48 -22.52
N LEU A 145 7.29 5.71 -21.56
CA LEU A 145 6.87 4.31 -21.78
C LEU A 145 5.64 4.24 -22.71
N LEU A 146 4.66 5.13 -22.56
CA LEU A 146 3.51 5.21 -23.46
C LEU A 146 3.91 5.52 -24.90
N ASN A 147 4.88 6.44 -25.11
CA ASN A 147 5.42 6.77 -26.43
C ASN A 147 6.17 5.59 -27.08
N ASN A 148 6.60 4.62 -26.26
CA ASN A 148 7.22 3.37 -26.72
C ASN A 148 6.23 2.19 -26.74
N ASN A 149 4.91 2.45 -26.78
CA ASN A 149 3.84 1.47 -26.86
C ASN A 149 3.75 0.49 -25.65
N ILE A 150 4.26 0.86 -24.48
CA ILE A 150 4.11 0.12 -23.24
C ILE A 150 2.89 0.65 -22.50
N ARG A 151 1.93 -0.23 -22.21
CA ARG A 151 0.72 0.12 -21.46
C ARG A 151 1.08 0.33 -19.99
N CYS A 152 1.05 1.56 -19.53
CA CYS A 152 1.41 1.90 -18.16
C CYS A 152 0.50 2.97 -17.58
N ASN A 153 0.49 3.05 -16.26
CA ASN A 153 -0.14 4.12 -15.51
C ASN A 153 0.76 4.51 -14.33
N TYR A 154 0.48 5.65 -13.69
CA TYR A 154 1.22 6.06 -12.51
C TYR A 154 0.26 6.38 -11.34
N ILE A 155 0.76 6.19 -10.11
CA ILE A 155 0.05 6.54 -8.88
C ILE A 155 0.87 7.57 -8.10
N HIS A 156 0.20 8.63 -7.66
CA HIS A 156 0.75 9.64 -6.75
C HIS A 156 -0.16 9.88 -5.54
N SER A 157 0.26 10.76 -4.62
CA SER A 157 -0.44 11.04 -3.38
C SER A 157 -1.85 11.62 -3.56
N ASP A 158 -2.08 12.33 -4.66
CA ASP A 158 -3.30 13.10 -4.91
C ASP A 158 -4.40 12.26 -5.59
N VAL A 159 -4.10 11.01 -5.96
CA VAL A 159 -5.08 10.07 -6.52
C VAL A 159 -6.06 9.65 -5.43
N ASP A 160 -7.36 9.83 -5.69
CA ASP A 160 -8.43 9.42 -4.77
C ASP A 160 -8.41 7.91 -4.48
N THR A 161 -8.95 7.53 -3.34
CA THR A 161 -8.95 6.13 -2.89
C THR A 161 -9.67 5.21 -3.86
N LEU A 162 -10.81 5.63 -4.40
CA LEU A 162 -11.58 4.83 -5.37
C LEU A 162 -10.84 4.68 -6.70
N GLU A 163 -10.25 5.77 -7.20
CA GLU A 163 -9.44 5.75 -8.41
C GLU A 163 -8.22 4.85 -8.25
N ARG A 164 -7.59 4.86 -7.07
CA ARG A 164 -6.48 3.97 -6.75
C ARG A 164 -6.87 2.50 -6.82
N VAL A 165 -8.03 2.13 -6.25
CA VAL A 165 -8.55 0.75 -6.32
C VAL A 165 -8.75 0.35 -7.77
N LYS A 166 -9.32 1.24 -8.60
CA LYS A 166 -9.51 1.00 -10.02
C LYS A 166 -8.19 0.79 -10.76
N ILE A 167 -7.19 1.65 -10.56
CA ILE A 167 -5.86 1.51 -11.18
C ILE A 167 -5.24 0.15 -10.84
N MET A 168 -5.40 -0.30 -9.60
CA MET A 168 -4.90 -1.59 -9.16
C MET A 168 -5.64 -2.77 -9.80
N ASP A 169 -6.95 -2.69 -9.91
CA ASP A 169 -7.73 -3.69 -10.62
C ASP A 169 -7.40 -3.73 -12.12
N ASP A 170 -7.24 -2.58 -12.75
CA ASP A 170 -6.85 -2.45 -14.15
C ASP A 170 -5.46 -3.09 -14.41
N LEU A 171 -4.49 -2.92 -13.48
CA LEU A 171 -3.21 -3.61 -13.53
C LEU A 171 -3.38 -5.14 -13.45
N ARG A 172 -4.19 -5.63 -12.51
CA ARG A 172 -4.46 -7.06 -12.32
C ARG A 172 -5.18 -7.67 -13.53
N GLN A 173 -6.10 -6.93 -14.15
CA GLN A 173 -6.81 -7.34 -15.36
C GLN A 173 -5.93 -7.28 -16.61
N GLY A 174 -4.75 -6.63 -16.55
CA GLY A 174 -3.85 -6.49 -17.68
C GLY A 174 -4.22 -5.37 -18.65
N ILE A 175 -5.02 -4.42 -18.21
CA ILE A 175 -5.25 -3.16 -18.94
C ILE A 175 -3.94 -2.39 -19.01
N TYR A 176 -3.17 -2.43 -17.91
CA TYR A 176 -1.80 -1.95 -17.84
C TYR A 176 -0.84 -3.11 -17.59
N ASP A 177 0.39 -2.99 -18.09
CA ASP A 177 1.49 -3.94 -17.83
C ASP A 177 2.41 -3.41 -16.75
N VAL A 178 2.52 -2.09 -16.64
CA VAL A 178 3.43 -1.39 -15.74
C VAL A 178 2.67 -0.37 -14.89
N LEU A 179 2.97 -0.36 -13.60
CA LEU A 179 2.52 0.67 -12.68
C LEU A 179 3.72 1.40 -12.09
N ILE A 180 3.72 2.73 -12.21
CA ILE A 180 4.78 3.61 -11.76
C ILE A 180 4.31 4.40 -10.55
N GLY A 181 5.17 4.63 -9.57
CA GLY A 181 4.81 5.47 -8.43
C GLY A 181 6.00 5.89 -7.59
N VAL A 182 5.81 6.95 -6.82
CA VAL A 182 6.83 7.46 -5.89
C VAL A 182 6.88 6.61 -4.64
N ASN A 183 5.73 6.26 -4.11
CA ASN A 183 5.58 5.43 -2.92
C ASN A 183 4.49 4.39 -3.15
N LEU A 184 4.89 3.23 -3.64
CA LEU A 184 4.01 2.08 -3.83
C LEU A 184 3.91 1.21 -2.56
N LEU A 185 4.37 1.73 -1.42
CA LEU A 185 4.45 1.00 -0.14
C LEU A 185 3.14 0.97 0.64
N ARG A 186 2.10 1.66 0.17
CA ARG A 186 0.85 1.70 0.92
C ARG A 186 0.30 0.30 1.12
N GLU A 187 -0.10 0.05 2.34
CA GLU A 187 -0.66 -1.20 2.85
C GLU A 187 -1.82 -1.67 1.98
N GLY A 188 -2.03 -2.98 1.92
CA GLY A 188 -3.15 -3.57 1.18
C GLY A 188 -2.90 -3.86 -0.30
N LEU A 189 -1.71 -3.60 -0.84
CA LEU A 189 -1.35 -4.00 -2.20
C LEU A 189 -0.95 -5.47 -2.26
N ASP A 190 -1.88 -6.32 -2.62
CA ASP A 190 -1.65 -7.74 -2.86
C ASP A 190 -1.81 -8.05 -4.35
N LEU A 191 -0.70 -8.05 -5.07
CA LEU A 191 -0.61 -8.18 -6.52
C LEU A 191 0.23 -9.42 -6.89
N PRO A 192 -0.34 -10.63 -6.85
CA PRO A 192 0.38 -11.86 -7.20
C PRO A 192 0.82 -11.92 -8.67
N GLU A 193 0.25 -11.08 -9.53
CA GLU A 193 0.59 -10.94 -10.94
C GLU A 193 1.93 -10.20 -11.16
N VAL A 194 2.41 -9.47 -10.16
CA VAL A 194 3.66 -8.70 -10.22
C VAL A 194 4.85 -9.64 -10.04
N SER A 195 5.65 -9.78 -11.09
CA SER A 195 6.89 -10.57 -11.08
C SER A 195 8.15 -9.71 -11.02
N LEU A 196 8.07 -8.43 -11.39
CA LEU A 196 9.20 -7.51 -11.34
C LEU A 196 8.87 -6.25 -10.55
N VAL A 197 9.78 -5.92 -9.63
CA VAL A 197 9.82 -4.61 -8.97
C VAL A 197 11.12 -3.93 -9.33
N ALA A 198 11.05 -2.79 -9.99
CA ALA A 198 12.20 -1.97 -10.35
C ALA A 198 12.27 -0.73 -9.43
N ILE A 199 13.43 -0.52 -8.84
CA ILE A 199 13.69 0.60 -7.94
C ILE A 199 14.74 1.50 -8.60
N LEU A 200 14.30 2.63 -9.16
CA LEU A 200 15.20 3.59 -9.79
C LEU A 200 15.93 4.40 -8.71
N ASP A 201 17.18 4.74 -8.96
CA ASP A 201 18.02 5.53 -8.05
C ASP A 201 17.97 4.99 -6.61
N ALA A 202 18.19 3.70 -6.45
CA ALA A 202 18.09 3.00 -5.17
C ALA A 202 19.15 3.45 -4.16
N ASP A 203 20.27 4.02 -4.61
CA ASP A 203 21.37 4.55 -3.79
C ASP A 203 21.16 6.00 -3.32
N LYS A 204 20.08 6.65 -3.69
CA LYS A 204 19.74 8.00 -3.20
C LYS A 204 19.09 7.88 -1.83
N GLU A 205 19.95 7.81 -0.79
CA GLU A 205 19.49 7.66 0.59
C GLU A 205 18.46 8.71 1.01
N GLY A 206 17.45 8.28 1.75
CA GLY A 206 16.35 9.09 2.23
C GLY A 206 15.16 8.24 2.68
N PHE A 207 14.08 8.88 3.05
CA PHE A 207 12.88 8.19 3.55
C PHE A 207 12.36 7.09 2.58
N LEU A 208 12.35 7.39 1.26
CA LEU A 208 11.88 6.46 0.23
C LEU A 208 12.88 5.34 -0.12
N ARG A 209 14.11 5.42 0.34
CA ARG A 209 15.19 4.45 0.10
C ARG A 209 15.82 3.96 1.39
N SER A 210 15.13 4.11 2.52
CA SER A 210 15.52 3.51 3.80
C SER A 210 15.41 1.98 3.72
N HIS A 211 16.12 1.26 4.57
CA HIS A 211 16.02 -0.20 4.67
C HIS A 211 14.58 -0.69 4.76
N ARG A 212 13.74 -0.09 5.62
CA ARG A 212 12.31 -0.44 5.73
C ARG A 212 11.56 -0.25 4.42
N SER A 213 11.75 0.90 3.77
CA SER A 213 11.11 1.22 2.49
C SER A 213 11.52 0.27 1.39
N LEU A 214 12.81 -0.03 1.25
CA LEU A 214 13.32 -0.97 0.26
C LEU A 214 12.81 -2.39 0.51
N THR A 215 12.80 -2.86 1.76
CA THR A 215 12.30 -4.20 2.13
C THR A 215 10.80 -4.34 1.83
N GLN A 216 9.99 -3.34 2.17
CA GLN A 216 8.55 -3.33 1.86
C GLN A 216 8.30 -3.34 0.35
N THR A 217 9.06 -2.55 -0.40
CA THR A 217 8.97 -2.49 -1.86
C THR A 217 9.37 -3.82 -2.50
N ALA A 218 10.50 -4.37 -2.10
CA ALA A 218 10.98 -5.67 -2.60
C ALA A 218 9.97 -6.79 -2.31
N GLY A 219 9.34 -6.78 -1.15
CA GLY A 219 8.32 -7.74 -0.75
C GLY A 219 7.09 -7.81 -1.66
N ARG A 220 6.85 -6.80 -2.49
CA ARG A 220 5.74 -6.81 -3.47
C ARG A 220 5.93 -7.87 -4.56
N ALA A 221 7.16 -8.25 -4.90
CA ALA A 221 7.45 -9.35 -5.83
C ALA A 221 7.41 -10.74 -5.18
N ALA A 222 7.28 -10.85 -3.86
CA ALA A 222 7.35 -12.12 -3.13
C ALA A 222 6.10 -13.02 -3.28
N ARG A 223 5.07 -12.55 -3.97
CA ARG A 223 3.83 -13.28 -4.25
C ARG A 223 3.84 -14.01 -5.59
N ASN A 224 4.89 -13.80 -6.39
CA ASN A 224 5.06 -14.42 -7.70
C ASN A 224 6.21 -15.44 -7.68
N VAL A 225 6.03 -16.59 -8.32
CA VAL A 225 7.10 -17.62 -8.43
C VAL A 225 8.32 -17.11 -9.19
N ASN A 226 8.11 -16.16 -10.13
CA ASN A 226 9.16 -15.51 -10.92
C ASN A 226 9.60 -14.17 -10.31
N GLY A 227 9.30 -13.94 -9.01
CA GLY A 227 9.56 -12.69 -8.33
C GLY A 227 11.03 -12.25 -8.41
N LYS A 228 11.25 -11.05 -8.93
CA LYS A 228 12.55 -10.42 -9.11
C LYS A 228 12.48 -8.94 -8.71
N VAL A 229 13.54 -8.45 -8.13
CA VAL A 229 13.74 -7.03 -7.83
C VAL A 229 15.00 -6.55 -8.50
N ILE A 230 14.94 -5.40 -9.17
CA ILE A 230 16.12 -4.73 -9.73
C ILE A 230 16.26 -3.39 -9.00
N MET A 231 17.39 -3.19 -8.37
CA MET A 231 17.80 -1.93 -7.78
C MET A 231 18.82 -1.26 -8.69
N TYR A 232 18.43 -0.15 -9.32
CA TYR A 232 19.38 0.64 -10.13
C TYR A 232 20.14 1.59 -9.21
N ALA A 233 21.45 1.39 -9.15
CA ALA A 233 22.32 2.10 -8.22
C ALA A 233 23.78 2.07 -8.70
N ASP A 234 24.52 3.15 -8.46
CA ASP A 234 25.96 3.21 -8.77
C ASP A 234 26.81 2.72 -7.59
N LYS A 235 26.22 2.69 -6.39
CA LYS A 235 26.85 2.17 -5.17
C LYS A 235 25.82 1.43 -4.31
N ILE A 236 26.26 0.42 -3.59
CA ILE A 236 25.43 -0.25 -2.61
C ILE A 236 25.51 0.51 -1.29
N THR A 237 24.37 1.06 -0.85
CA THR A 237 24.24 1.74 0.44
C THR A 237 24.00 0.75 1.57
N ASP A 238 24.10 1.20 2.82
CA ASP A 238 23.84 0.36 3.99
C ASP A 238 22.37 -0.12 4.00
N SER A 239 21.43 0.75 3.63
CA SER A 239 20.02 0.40 3.50
C SER A 239 19.77 -0.69 2.45
N MET A 240 20.43 -0.61 1.30
CA MET A 240 20.36 -1.64 0.25
C MET A 240 20.95 -2.95 0.75
N ARG A 241 22.14 -2.92 1.36
CA ARG A 241 22.82 -4.11 1.87
C ARG A 241 21.94 -4.87 2.88
N LEU A 242 21.43 -4.16 3.89
CA LEU A 242 20.52 -4.74 4.89
C LEU A 242 19.28 -5.37 4.25
N THR A 243 18.71 -4.74 3.22
CA THR A 243 17.56 -5.28 2.49
C THR A 243 17.93 -6.56 1.73
N ILE A 244 19.05 -6.56 1.03
CA ILE A 244 19.53 -7.72 0.25
C ILE A 244 19.83 -8.89 1.19
N ASP A 245 20.57 -8.64 2.27
CA ASP A 245 20.97 -9.67 3.24
C ASP A 245 19.73 -10.30 3.90
N GLU A 246 18.78 -9.49 4.34
CA GLU A 246 17.54 -9.97 4.97
C GLU A 246 16.67 -10.76 3.99
N THR A 247 16.53 -10.29 2.75
CA THR A 247 15.75 -10.97 1.72
C THR A 247 16.38 -12.33 1.36
N ASN A 248 17.71 -12.37 1.24
CA ASN A 248 18.44 -13.63 0.99
C ASN A 248 18.29 -14.59 2.17
N ARG A 249 18.43 -14.13 3.41
CA ARG A 249 18.23 -14.94 4.62
C ARG A 249 16.84 -15.59 4.64
N ARG A 250 15.81 -14.83 4.36
CA ARG A 250 14.42 -15.34 4.30
C ARG A 250 14.25 -16.33 3.18
N ARG A 251 14.81 -16.04 2.02
CA ARG A 251 14.78 -16.93 0.85
C ARG A 251 15.44 -18.27 1.13
N GLU A 252 16.63 -18.27 1.70
CA GLU A 252 17.37 -19.49 2.08
C GLU A 252 16.60 -20.33 3.10
N LYS A 253 16.03 -19.69 4.13
CA LYS A 253 15.22 -20.35 5.16
C LYS A 253 13.98 -21.02 4.55
N GLN A 254 13.28 -20.33 3.63
CA GLN A 254 12.15 -20.91 2.91
C GLN A 254 12.55 -22.03 1.98
N LEU A 255 13.67 -21.90 1.27
CA LEU A 255 14.18 -22.92 0.35
C LEU A 255 14.50 -24.21 1.12
N ALA A 256 15.25 -24.10 2.20
CA ALA A 256 15.59 -25.24 3.07
C ALA A 256 14.33 -25.93 3.63
N TYR A 257 13.32 -25.17 4.02
CA TYR A 257 12.04 -25.71 4.47
C TYR A 257 11.30 -26.43 3.34
N ASN A 258 11.26 -25.88 2.14
CA ASN A 258 10.65 -26.49 0.97
C ASN A 258 11.30 -27.83 0.63
N GLU A 259 12.64 -27.88 0.61
CA GLU A 259 13.41 -29.10 0.33
C GLU A 259 13.13 -30.16 1.41
N ALA A 260 13.17 -29.80 2.68
CA ALA A 260 12.93 -30.71 3.79
C ALA A 260 11.51 -31.30 3.80
N ASN A 261 10.53 -30.59 3.27
CA ASN A 261 9.11 -30.99 3.28
C ASN A 261 8.58 -31.38 1.89
N GLY A 262 9.42 -31.42 0.85
CA GLY A 262 9.04 -31.77 -0.53
C GLY A 262 8.01 -30.77 -1.12
N ILE A 263 8.07 -29.49 -0.74
CA ILE A 263 7.14 -28.46 -1.20
C ILE A 263 7.68 -27.83 -2.48
N THR A 264 6.85 -27.82 -3.53
CA THR A 264 7.11 -27.05 -4.74
C THR A 264 6.37 -25.71 -4.67
N PRO A 265 7.05 -24.56 -4.88
CA PRO A 265 6.40 -23.25 -4.90
C PRO A 265 5.25 -23.20 -5.90
N GLN A 266 4.10 -22.69 -5.46
CA GLN A 266 2.90 -22.58 -6.30
C GLN A 266 2.48 -21.12 -6.44
N GLN A 267 2.20 -20.72 -7.70
CA GLN A 267 1.68 -19.39 -7.99
C GLN A 267 0.31 -19.19 -7.34
N ILE A 268 0.17 -18.13 -6.58
CA ILE A 268 -1.12 -17.72 -6.02
C ILE A 268 -1.99 -17.19 -7.16
N LYS A 269 -3.14 -17.84 -7.36
CA LYS A 269 -4.19 -17.34 -8.25
C LYS A 269 -5.30 -16.77 -7.38
N LYS A 270 -5.42 -15.45 -7.34
CA LYS A 270 -6.55 -14.81 -6.69
C LYS A 270 -7.76 -14.92 -7.61
N ALA A 271 -8.89 -15.41 -7.08
CA ALA A 271 -10.15 -15.37 -7.83
C ALA A 271 -10.41 -13.90 -8.22
N ARG A 272 -10.70 -13.65 -9.49
CA ARG A 272 -11.14 -12.33 -9.96
C ARG A 272 -12.49 -12.08 -9.30
N ASN A 273 -12.53 -11.27 -8.27
CA ASN A 273 -13.79 -10.74 -7.77
C ASN A 273 -14.30 -9.77 -8.83
N LEU A 274 -15.05 -10.30 -9.77
CA LEU A 274 -15.95 -9.50 -10.59
C LEU A 274 -16.97 -8.92 -9.60
N ASP A 275 -16.97 -7.60 -9.49
CA ASP A 275 -18.04 -6.80 -8.89
C ASP A 275 -18.25 -6.80 -7.38
N VAL A 276 -17.30 -6.29 -6.62
CA VAL A 276 -17.68 -5.69 -5.32
C VAL A 276 -18.37 -4.33 -5.50
N PHE A 277 -18.15 -3.64 -6.64
CA PHE A 277 -18.76 -2.33 -6.94
C PHE A 277 -19.79 -2.36 -8.07
N GLY A 278 -19.87 -3.41 -8.89
CA GLY A 278 -20.87 -3.56 -9.94
C GLY A 278 -22.28 -3.74 -9.39
N ASN A 279 -22.45 -4.54 -8.33
CA ASN A 279 -23.76 -4.76 -7.71
C ASN A 279 -24.23 -3.57 -6.86
N ALA A 280 -23.32 -2.84 -6.19
CA ALA A 280 -23.70 -1.64 -5.45
C ALA A 280 -24.20 -0.52 -6.37
N ASN A 281 -23.63 -0.38 -7.57
CA ASN A 281 -24.10 0.61 -8.55
C ASN A 281 -25.42 0.21 -9.22
N SER A 282 -25.72 -1.10 -9.40
CA SER A 282 -27.00 -1.55 -9.95
C SER A 282 -28.14 -1.36 -8.94
N GLU A 283 -27.96 -1.75 -7.69
CA GLU A 283 -28.96 -1.54 -6.62
C GLU A 283 -29.14 -0.05 -6.29
N THR A 284 -28.07 0.75 -6.28
CA THR A 284 -28.17 2.20 -6.07
C THR A 284 -28.82 2.90 -7.25
N ASN A 285 -28.58 2.46 -8.48
CA ASN A 285 -29.25 2.99 -9.67
C ASN A 285 -30.72 2.57 -9.76
N GLU A 286 -31.09 1.38 -9.31
CA GLU A 286 -32.50 0.98 -9.18
C GLU A 286 -33.22 1.77 -8.11
N LEU A 287 -32.62 1.96 -6.92
CA LEU A 287 -33.16 2.80 -5.85
C LEU A 287 -33.26 4.29 -6.23
N LEU A 288 -32.33 4.79 -7.05
CA LEU A 288 -32.41 6.16 -7.59
C LEU A 288 -33.49 6.28 -8.67
N LYS A 289 -33.70 5.28 -9.50
CA LYS A 289 -34.81 5.25 -10.47
C LYS A 289 -36.17 5.15 -9.79
N GLU A 290 -36.32 4.33 -8.75
CA GLU A 290 -37.54 4.26 -7.94
C GLU A 290 -37.81 5.58 -7.22
N LYS A 291 -36.80 6.27 -6.67
CA LYS A 291 -36.97 7.60 -6.06
C LYS A 291 -37.31 8.69 -7.09
N GLN A 292 -36.76 8.62 -8.29
CA GLN A 292 -37.13 9.58 -9.37
C GLN A 292 -38.55 9.35 -9.89
N ALA A 293 -39.03 8.11 -9.96
CA ALA A 293 -40.43 7.81 -10.32
C ALA A 293 -41.44 8.30 -9.26
N TYR A 294 -41.01 8.52 -8.02
CA TYR A 294 -41.88 9.03 -6.94
C TYR A 294 -41.92 10.56 -6.86
N ILE A 295 -41.14 11.30 -7.65
CA ILE A 295 -41.00 12.77 -7.61
C ILE A 295 -41.56 13.44 -8.88
N GLU A 296 -42.24 12.73 -9.79
CA GLU A 296 -42.96 13.41 -10.83
C GLU A 296 -44.28 14.04 -10.25
N PRO A 297 -44.37 15.37 -10.16
CA PRO A 297 -45.59 15.98 -9.72
C PRO A 297 -46.63 15.84 -10.84
N THR A 298 -47.74 15.20 -10.52
CA THR A 298 -48.97 15.30 -11.31
C THR A 298 -49.40 16.77 -11.39
N THR A 299 -49.03 17.44 -12.46
CA THR A 299 -49.61 18.73 -12.82
C THR A 299 -51.09 18.52 -13.22
N PRO A 300 -52.06 19.14 -12.53
CA PRO A 300 -53.43 19.14 -13.00
C PRO A 300 -53.53 19.96 -14.26
N ASN A 301 -54.04 19.39 -15.29
CA ASN A 301 -54.37 19.98 -16.57
C ASN A 301 -55.51 21.02 -16.36
N ILE A 302 -55.18 22.31 -16.31
CA ILE A 302 -56.16 23.40 -16.36
C ILE A 302 -56.37 23.71 -17.84
N ALA A 303 -57.30 22.96 -18.46
CA ALA A 303 -57.83 23.29 -19.77
C ALA A 303 -58.80 24.50 -19.64
N ALA A 304 -58.53 25.46 -20.48
CA ALA A 304 -59.34 26.56 -20.94
C ALA A 304 -60.85 26.57 -20.58
N ARG A 305 -61.32 27.67 -19.99
CA ARG A 305 -62.63 28.23 -20.30
C ARG A 305 -62.43 29.69 -20.74
N SER A 306 -62.64 29.84 -22.04
CA SER A 306 -63.00 31.10 -22.70
C SER A 306 -64.42 31.49 -22.25
N GLU A 307 -64.56 32.69 -21.76
CA GLU A 307 -65.56 33.67 -22.18
C GLU A 307 -65.21 35.03 -21.61
#